data_030bdd74286c1ff8c785d2ffc2f5f5ee
#
_entry.id   030bdd74286c1ff8c785d2ffc2f5f5ee
#
_cell.length_a   1.000
_cell.length_b   1.000
_cell.length_c   1.000
_cell.angle_alpha   90.00
_cell.angle_beta   90.00
_cell.angle_gamma   90.00
#
_symmetry.space_group_name_H-M   'P 1'
#
loop_
_entity.id
_entity.type
_entity.pdbx_description
1 polymer ?
#
loop_
_entity_poly.entity_id
_entity_poly.type
_entity_poly.pdbx_seq_one_letter_code
_entity_poly.pdbx_strand_id
1 'polypeptide(L)'
;VKAVFKFLRYATENKGLIGLNFVFNLLYVLLQLCSLLLIMPVLKFLFSKDAAIPKIDNKGIEFGSWFSAQYHDFMVWFAGIVKGEPLKALAYLCIALVVVTVLKNVSRYVAMNFMVLIRNYSVRNMRKEIYDKCLQLPVAYFNEEKKGDLLSKMSNDMKEIEFALMVSLEALYFQPLNIIIFLIALIVLSPQLTLYILLFLPFTALVIGIVGRSLRKKSAKNQQLISRLMSSFEETIGGMRVIKGFNASGFFSKRYDQDDLNYTRNNIGVQRRYDLSSPLSETIAIIVSAALLWVGGNMVFGKKLDPEFFLTYFAIFSQLIPPFKGFSSALYASQKGMASLERIQELVNAPVVVSDPPVPENPVFEKEIVFSNVHFG
;
A
#
# COMPACT_ATOMS: atom_id res chain seq x y z
N VAL A 1 -0.32 -12.16 -0.91
CA VAL A 1 -1.77 -12.06 -0.77
C VAL A 1 -2.21 -12.63 0.57
N LYS A 2 -1.84 -13.88 0.97
CA LYS A 2 -2.19 -14.47 2.28
C LYS A 2 -1.76 -13.61 3.48
N ALA A 3 -0.57 -12.97 3.41
CA ALA A 3 -0.07 -12.09 4.45
C ALA A 3 -0.97 -10.86 4.67
N VAL A 4 -1.42 -10.23 3.57
CA VAL A 4 -2.31 -9.06 3.62
C VAL A 4 -3.64 -9.42 4.31
N PHE A 5 -4.21 -10.61 4.03
CA PHE A 5 -5.45 -11.05 4.66
C PHE A 5 -5.33 -11.33 6.16
N LYS A 6 -4.14 -11.73 6.66
CA LYS A 6 -3.94 -11.89 8.11
C LYS A 6 -4.01 -10.55 8.86
N PHE A 7 -3.51 -9.47 8.26
CA PHE A 7 -3.64 -8.12 8.84
C PHE A 7 -5.09 -7.62 8.90
N LEU A 8 -5.94 -8.05 7.95
CA LEU A 8 -7.36 -7.72 7.96
C LEU A 8 -8.08 -8.18 9.22
N ARG A 9 -7.73 -9.34 9.77
CA ARG A 9 -8.38 -9.88 10.98
C ARG A 9 -8.30 -8.88 12.14
N TYR A 10 -7.16 -8.22 12.32
CA TYR A 10 -6.98 -7.22 13.37
C TYR A 10 -7.66 -5.87 13.06
N ALA A 11 -7.84 -5.56 11.77
CA ALA A 11 -8.56 -4.35 11.36
C ALA A 11 -10.09 -4.51 11.47
N THR A 12 -10.61 -5.74 11.27
CA THR A 12 -12.06 -6.01 11.18
C THR A 12 -12.86 -5.83 12.48
N GLU A 13 -12.21 -5.64 13.61
CA GLU A 13 -12.88 -5.29 14.86
C GLU A 13 -13.64 -3.95 14.77
N ASN A 14 -13.17 -3.04 13.89
CA ASN A 14 -13.76 -1.71 13.68
C ASN A 14 -14.52 -1.61 12.35
N LYS A 15 -15.50 -2.50 12.10
CA LYS A 15 -16.24 -2.58 10.82
C LYS A 15 -16.84 -1.25 10.37
N GLY A 16 -17.37 -0.45 11.31
CA GLY A 16 -17.93 0.87 11.01
C GLY A 16 -16.91 1.85 10.44
N LEU A 17 -15.72 1.91 11.02
CA LEU A 17 -14.63 2.77 10.53
C LEU A 17 -14.12 2.34 9.16
N ILE A 18 -14.04 1.03 8.90
CA ILE A 18 -13.68 0.49 7.58
C ILE A 18 -14.73 0.88 6.54
N GLY A 19 -16.03 0.74 6.89
CA GLY A 19 -17.11 1.14 6.00
C GLY A 19 -17.07 2.63 5.65
N LEU A 20 -16.86 3.50 6.64
CA LEU A 20 -16.69 4.94 6.42
C LEU A 20 -15.45 5.26 5.57
N ASN A 21 -14.32 4.64 5.87
CA ASN A 21 -13.11 4.79 5.06
C ASN A 21 -13.37 4.38 3.60
N PHE A 22 -14.07 3.27 3.37
CA PHE A 22 -14.41 2.81 2.02
C PHE A 22 -15.33 3.81 1.29
N VAL A 23 -16.39 4.31 1.95
CA VAL A 23 -17.31 5.29 1.36
C VAL A 23 -16.61 6.58 0.96
N PHE A 24 -15.76 7.13 1.84
CA PHE A 24 -15.01 8.36 1.53
C PHE A 24 -13.92 8.14 0.46
N ASN A 25 -13.29 6.97 0.39
CA ASN A 25 -12.40 6.61 -0.70
C ASN A 25 -13.16 6.44 -2.03
N LEU A 26 -14.35 5.83 -2.02
CA LEU A 26 -15.21 5.74 -3.19
C LEU A 26 -15.61 7.13 -3.68
N LEU A 27 -16.05 8.01 -2.78
CA LEU A 27 -16.39 9.40 -3.11
C LEU A 27 -15.19 10.15 -3.68
N TYR A 28 -14.00 9.98 -3.08
CA TYR A 28 -12.76 10.56 -3.61
C TYR A 28 -12.49 10.12 -5.05
N VAL A 29 -12.56 8.82 -5.35
CA VAL A 29 -12.26 8.28 -6.69
C VAL A 29 -13.29 8.76 -7.71
N LEU A 30 -14.57 8.80 -7.34
CA LEU A 30 -15.62 9.32 -8.21
C LEU A 30 -15.44 10.83 -8.51
N LEU A 31 -15.14 11.63 -7.49
CA LEU A 31 -14.84 13.05 -7.67
C LEU A 31 -13.55 13.28 -8.47
N GLN A 32 -12.54 12.40 -8.31
CA GLN A 32 -11.33 12.43 -9.13
C GLN A 32 -11.64 12.16 -10.60
N LEU A 33 -12.46 11.15 -10.89
CA LEU A 33 -12.94 10.88 -12.25
C LEU A 33 -13.74 12.05 -12.79
N CYS A 34 -14.66 12.62 -12.01
CA CYS A 34 -15.44 13.79 -12.37
C CYS A 34 -14.54 14.99 -12.71
N SER A 35 -13.50 15.26 -11.90
CA SER A 35 -12.55 16.35 -12.16
C SER A 35 -11.79 16.18 -13.49
N LEU A 36 -11.47 14.94 -13.87
CA LEU A 36 -10.83 14.64 -15.16
C LEU A 36 -11.80 14.77 -16.33
N LEU A 37 -13.04 14.32 -16.16
CA LEU A 37 -14.08 14.47 -17.19
C LEU A 37 -14.45 15.93 -17.43
N LEU A 38 -14.35 16.81 -16.42
CA LEU A 38 -14.55 18.26 -16.58
C LEU A 38 -13.47 18.94 -17.45
N ILE A 39 -12.31 18.30 -17.65
CA ILE A 39 -11.28 18.79 -18.58
C ILE A 39 -11.80 18.77 -20.02
N MET A 40 -12.61 17.79 -20.36
CA MET A 40 -13.15 17.60 -21.72
C MET A 40 -13.96 18.82 -22.23
N PRO A 41 -14.97 19.33 -21.51
CA PRO A 41 -15.66 20.56 -21.94
C PRO A 41 -14.73 21.79 -21.95
N VAL A 42 -13.76 21.88 -21.03
CA VAL A 42 -12.77 22.97 -21.04
C VAL A 42 -11.96 22.96 -22.35
N LEU A 43 -11.42 21.79 -22.72
CA LEU A 43 -10.67 21.64 -23.98
C LEU A 43 -11.54 21.95 -25.19
N LYS A 44 -12.79 21.52 -25.17
CA LYS A 44 -13.72 21.79 -26.26
C LYS A 44 -13.96 23.29 -26.46
N PHE A 45 -14.21 24.05 -25.40
CA PHE A 45 -14.37 25.51 -25.47
C PHE A 45 -13.10 26.22 -25.94
N LEU A 46 -11.92 25.68 -25.59
CA LEU A 46 -10.63 26.27 -25.99
C LEU A 46 -10.30 26.01 -27.47
N PHE A 47 -10.64 24.83 -27.99
CA PHE A 47 -10.23 24.42 -29.36
C PHE A 47 -11.32 24.53 -30.40
N SER A 48 -12.59 24.64 -30.02
CA SER A 48 -13.69 24.86 -31.01
C SER A 48 -13.79 26.31 -31.39
N LYS A 49 -13.59 26.61 -32.68
CA LYS A 49 -13.79 27.94 -33.24
C LYS A 49 -15.27 28.38 -33.29
N ASP A 50 -16.18 27.41 -33.31
CA ASP A 50 -17.63 27.63 -33.30
C ASP A 50 -18.21 27.17 -31.97
N ALA A 51 -18.87 28.09 -31.26
CA ALA A 51 -19.59 27.81 -30.00
C ALA A 51 -20.88 26.95 -30.25
N ALA A 52 -20.98 26.33 -31.41
CA ALA A 52 -22.09 25.43 -31.75
C ALA A 52 -22.00 24.13 -30.96
N ILE A 53 -23.11 23.77 -30.33
CA ILE A 53 -23.29 22.50 -29.64
C ILE A 53 -22.93 21.37 -30.59
N PRO A 54 -21.91 20.56 -30.29
CA PRO A 54 -21.45 19.54 -31.24
C PRO A 54 -22.51 18.45 -31.36
N LYS A 55 -22.88 18.15 -32.62
CA LYS A 55 -23.60 16.92 -32.91
C LYS A 55 -22.68 15.75 -32.67
N ILE A 56 -22.97 14.97 -31.65
CA ILE A 56 -22.27 13.71 -31.41
C ILE A 56 -22.81 12.69 -32.37
N ASP A 57 -21.99 12.32 -33.35
CA ASP A 57 -22.32 11.26 -34.30
C ASP A 57 -22.23 9.91 -33.60
N ASN A 58 -23.38 9.31 -33.30
CA ASN A 58 -23.53 8.07 -32.48
C ASN A 58 -23.03 6.82 -33.23
N LYS A 59 -21.88 6.87 -33.92
CA LYS A 59 -21.27 5.70 -34.59
C LYS A 59 -20.34 4.86 -33.71
N GLY A 60 -20.50 4.86 -32.39
CA GLY A 60 -19.75 4.02 -31.47
C GLY A 60 -20.62 2.98 -30.75
N ILE A 61 -20.04 1.85 -30.43
CA ILE A 61 -20.62 0.68 -29.73
C ILE A 61 -21.62 1.09 -28.64
N GLU A 62 -22.73 0.36 -28.50
CA GLU A 62 -23.89 0.68 -27.62
C GLU A 62 -23.54 1.07 -26.18
N PHE A 63 -22.40 0.64 -25.62
CA PHE A 63 -21.94 0.99 -24.28
C PHE A 63 -21.41 2.43 -24.17
N GLY A 64 -20.83 2.98 -25.25
CA GLY A 64 -20.40 4.39 -25.34
C GLY A 64 -21.56 5.37 -25.58
N SER A 65 -22.69 4.89 -26.11
CA SER A 65 -23.85 5.71 -26.48
C SER A 65 -24.52 6.32 -25.24
N TRP A 66 -24.60 5.62 -24.11
CA TRP A 66 -25.20 6.14 -22.89
C TRP A 66 -24.37 7.30 -22.30
N PHE A 67 -23.04 7.15 -22.23
CA PHE A 67 -22.17 8.23 -21.72
C PHE A 67 -22.19 9.45 -22.66
N SER A 68 -22.16 9.22 -23.96
CA SER A 68 -22.23 10.29 -24.95
C SER A 68 -23.56 11.05 -24.90
N ALA A 69 -24.66 10.37 -24.62
CA ALA A 69 -25.97 11.00 -24.42
C ALA A 69 -25.98 11.90 -23.17
N GLN A 70 -25.53 11.36 -22.01
CA GLN A 70 -25.45 12.13 -20.76
C GLN A 70 -24.49 13.33 -20.88
N TYR A 71 -23.36 13.14 -21.54
CA TYR A 71 -22.43 14.24 -21.80
C TYR A 71 -23.04 15.29 -22.70
N HIS A 72 -23.77 14.88 -23.74
CA HIS A 72 -24.48 15.78 -24.63
C HIS A 72 -25.54 16.60 -23.88
N ASP A 73 -26.37 15.93 -23.04
CA ASP A 73 -27.41 16.59 -22.23
C ASP A 73 -26.78 17.61 -21.27
N PHE A 74 -25.68 17.24 -20.63
CA PHE A 74 -24.91 18.15 -19.78
C PHE A 74 -24.41 19.37 -20.58
N MET A 75 -23.86 19.17 -21.78
CA MET A 75 -23.37 20.25 -22.62
C MET A 75 -24.50 21.15 -23.14
N VAL A 76 -25.66 20.61 -23.48
CA VAL A 76 -26.85 21.38 -23.88
C VAL A 76 -27.37 22.22 -22.71
N TRP A 77 -27.51 21.62 -21.51
CA TRP A 77 -27.90 22.33 -20.30
C TRP A 77 -26.91 23.43 -19.95
N PHE A 78 -25.61 23.12 -19.99
CA PHE A 78 -24.55 24.08 -19.70
C PHE A 78 -24.50 25.24 -20.71
N ALA A 79 -24.65 24.97 -22.00
CA ALA A 79 -24.74 26.00 -23.05
C ALA A 79 -25.97 26.92 -22.85
N GLY A 80 -27.07 26.36 -22.35
CA GLY A 80 -28.26 27.15 -21.98
C GLY A 80 -28.02 28.16 -20.88
N ILE A 81 -27.21 27.78 -19.87
CA ILE A 81 -26.84 28.67 -18.75
C ILE A 81 -25.93 29.82 -19.24
N VAL A 82 -25.01 29.51 -20.13
CA VAL A 82 -23.94 30.43 -20.57
C VAL A 82 -24.42 31.44 -21.61
N LYS A 83 -25.57 31.19 -22.21
CA LYS A 83 -26.19 32.11 -23.22
C LYS A 83 -25.23 32.58 -24.32
N GLY A 84 -24.32 31.73 -24.76
CA GLY A 84 -23.40 32.04 -25.86
C GLY A 84 -22.15 32.86 -25.50
N GLU A 85 -21.89 33.13 -24.21
CA GLU A 85 -20.66 33.82 -23.75
C GLU A 85 -19.55 32.82 -23.39
N PRO A 86 -18.54 32.58 -24.24
CA PRO A 86 -17.54 31.54 -24.04
C PRO A 86 -16.62 31.80 -22.82
N LEU A 87 -16.35 33.06 -22.49
CA LEU A 87 -15.56 33.46 -21.35
C LEU A 87 -16.26 33.13 -20.02
N LYS A 88 -17.56 33.34 -19.91
CA LYS A 88 -18.37 32.97 -18.76
C LYS A 88 -18.44 31.44 -18.60
N ALA A 89 -18.57 30.71 -19.72
CA ALA A 89 -18.51 29.26 -19.72
C ALA A 89 -17.21 28.73 -19.12
N LEU A 90 -16.10 29.25 -19.60
CA LEU A 90 -14.79 28.87 -19.12
C LEU A 90 -14.63 29.19 -17.62
N ALA A 91 -15.08 30.37 -17.15
CA ALA A 91 -15.02 30.75 -15.74
C ALA A 91 -15.84 29.78 -14.86
N TYR A 92 -17.08 29.42 -15.25
CA TYR A 92 -17.88 28.45 -14.49
C TYR A 92 -17.26 27.06 -14.46
N LEU A 93 -16.67 26.59 -15.56
CA LEU A 93 -15.96 25.30 -15.59
C LEU A 93 -14.71 25.31 -14.70
N CYS A 94 -13.95 26.39 -14.68
CA CYS A 94 -12.80 26.55 -13.80
C CYS A 94 -13.23 26.54 -12.32
N ILE A 95 -14.32 27.26 -11.99
CA ILE A 95 -14.87 27.24 -10.61
C ILE A 95 -15.35 25.84 -10.26
N ALA A 96 -16.07 25.16 -11.14
CA ALA A 96 -16.52 23.78 -10.93
C ALA A 96 -15.34 22.83 -10.71
N LEU A 97 -14.25 22.96 -11.49
CA LEU A 97 -13.03 22.17 -11.32
C LEU A 97 -12.40 22.40 -9.94
N VAL A 98 -12.31 23.64 -9.50
CA VAL A 98 -11.77 23.98 -8.16
C VAL A 98 -12.65 23.38 -7.06
N VAL A 99 -13.98 23.55 -7.14
CA VAL A 99 -14.92 23.01 -6.15
C VAL A 99 -14.84 21.48 -6.08
N VAL A 100 -14.86 20.79 -7.22
CA VAL A 100 -14.73 19.33 -7.27
C VAL A 100 -13.39 18.88 -6.71
N THR A 101 -12.31 19.62 -7.01
CA THR A 101 -10.97 19.29 -6.48
C THR A 101 -10.89 19.49 -4.97
N VAL A 102 -11.51 20.54 -4.43
CA VAL A 102 -11.58 20.76 -2.97
C VAL A 102 -12.37 19.63 -2.31
N LEU A 103 -13.58 19.32 -2.83
CA LEU A 103 -14.41 18.23 -2.31
C LEU A 103 -13.68 16.87 -2.36
N LYS A 104 -12.99 16.59 -3.46
CA LYS A 104 -12.14 15.40 -3.61
C LYS A 104 -11.09 15.32 -2.51
N ASN A 105 -10.32 16.39 -2.31
CA ASN A 105 -9.25 16.40 -1.32
C ASN A 105 -9.78 16.33 0.11
N VAL A 106 -10.90 16.98 0.41
CA VAL A 106 -11.59 16.83 1.71
C VAL A 106 -12.01 15.38 1.93
N SER A 107 -12.63 14.74 0.94
CA SER A 107 -13.02 13.33 1.01
C SER A 107 -11.81 12.42 1.26
N ARG A 108 -10.68 12.67 0.56
CA ARG A 108 -9.43 11.92 0.78
C ARG A 108 -8.88 12.12 2.19
N TYR A 109 -8.87 13.34 2.68
CA TYR A 109 -8.40 13.67 4.03
C TYR A 109 -9.25 12.96 5.10
N VAL A 110 -10.58 12.99 4.95
CA VAL A 110 -11.48 12.29 5.86
C VAL A 110 -11.25 10.77 5.82
N ALA A 111 -11.08 10.19 4.63
CA ALA A 111 -10.75 8.77 4.48
C ALA A 111 -9.42 8.43 5.17
N MET A 112 -8.39 9.26 5.02
CA MET A 112 -7.10 9.07 5.70
C MET A 112 -7.24 9.15 7.22
N ASN A 113 -8.07 10.04 7.76
CA ASN A 113 -8.33 10.11 9.20
C ASN A 113 -8.96 8.81 9.74
N PHE A 114 -9.95 8.26 9.03
CA PHE A 114 -10.49 6.95 9.41
C PHE A 114 -9.42 5.84 9.34
N MET A 115 -8.54 5.87 8.35
CA MET A 115 -7.43 4.91 8.26
C MET A 115 -6.47 5.03 9.46
N VAL A 116 -6.17 6.26 9.90
CA VAL A 116 -5.36 6.51 11.11
C VAL A 116 -6.02 5.91 12.35
N LEU A 117 -7.34 6.07 12.51
CA LEU A 117 -8.08 5.48 13.63
C LEU A 117 -8.03 3.95 13.59
N ILE A 118 -8.33 3.34 12.43
CA ILE A 118 -8.28 1.88 12.25
C ILE A 118 -6.90 1.35 12.63
N ARG A 119 -5.83 1.96 12.12
CA ARG A 119 -4.44 1.58 12.40
C ARG A 119 -4.14 1.64 13.90
N ASN A 120 -4.41 2.77 14.54
CA ASN A 120 -4.07 2.96 15.95
C ASN A 120 -4.88 2.05 16.89
N TYR A 121 -6.16 1.83 16.63
CA TYR A 121 -6.96 0.89 17.41
C TYR A 121 -6.49 -0.55 17.23
N SER A 122 -6.15 -0.97 16.00
CA SER A 122 -5.61 -2.31 15.75
C SER A 122 -4.29 -2.54 16.50
N VAL A 123 -3.37 -1.56 16.43
CA VAL A 123 -2.09 -1.62 17.14
C VAL A 123 -2.29 -1.62 18.67
N ARG A 124 -3.22 -0.81 19.17
CA ARG A 124 -3.58 -0.79 20.59
C ARG A 124 -4.08 -2.17 21.07
N ASN A 125 -4.97 -2.80 20.30
CA ASN A 125 -5.51 -4.10 20.64
C ASN A 125 -4.41 -5.18 20.66
N MET A 126 -3.51 -5.17 19.66
CA MET A 126 -2.36 -6.07 19.64
C MET A 126 -1.41 -5.86 20.86
N ARG A 127 -1.11 -4.60 21.19
CA ARG A 127 -0.29 -4.29 22.38
C ARG A 127 -0.95 -4.79 23.65
N LYS A 128 -2.27 -4.63 23.78
CA LYS A 128 -3.02 -5.13 24.91
C LYS A 128 -2.96 -6.66 24.98
N GLU A 129 -3.18 -7.35 23.85
CA GLU A 129 -3.10 -8.82 23.76
C GLU A 129 -1.74 -9.35 24.20
N ILE A 130 -0.64 -8.71 23.75
CA ILE A 130 0.72 -9.05 24.20
C ILE A 130 0.89 -8.83 25.71
N TYR A 131 0.43 -7.68 26.21
CA TYR A 131 0.58 -7.34 27.63
C TYR A 131 -0.23 -8.30 28.53
N ASP A 132 -1.49 -8.55 28.18
CA ASP A 132 -2.35 -9.48 28.90
C ASP A 132 -1.77 -10.90 28.89
N LYS A 133 -1.14 -11.31 27.78
CA LYS A 133 -0.45 -12.59 27.69
C LYS A 133 0.80 -12.65 28.58
N CYS A 134 1.59 -11.59 28.61
CA CYS A 134 2.76 -11.52 29.50
C CYS A 134 2.35 -11.70 30.97
N LEU A 135 1.21 -11.16 31.41
CA LEU A 135 0.72 -11.34 32.79
C LEU A 135 0.28 -12.78 33.09
N GLN A 136 -0.08 -13.56 32.07
CA GLN A 136 -0.48 -14.97 32.23
C GLN A 136 0.70 -15.96 32.21
N LEU A 137 1.85 -15.53 31.71
CA LEU A 137 3.02 -16.41 31.59
C LEU A 137 3.70 -16.63 32.95
N PRO A 138 4.22 -17.83 33.22
CA PRO A 138 4.89 -18.14 34.48
C PRO A 138 6.20 -17.35 34.62
N VAL A 139 6.62 -17.08 35.88
CA VAL A 139 7.86 -16.32 36.17
C VAL A 139 9.09 -16.95 35.49
N ALA A 140 9.12 -18.28 35.38
CA ALA A 140 10.20 -19.01 34.70
C ALA A 140 10.37 -18.65 33.21
N TYR A 141 9.35 -18.04 32.59
CA TYR A 141 9.43 -17.55 31.22
C TYR A 141 10.32 -16.30 31.08
N PHE A 142 10.47 -15.52 32.15
CA PHE A 142 11.13 -14.22 32.16
C PHE A 142 12.60 -14.36 32.59
N ASN A 143 13.49 -14.71 31.67
CA ASN A 143 14.93 -14.56 31.84
C ASN A 143 15.42 -13.26 31.14
N GLU A 144 16.69 -12.88 31.39
CA GLU A 144 17.25 -11.62 30.84
C GLU A 144 17.22 -11.59 29.30
N GLU A 145 17.44 -12.72 28.62
CA GLU A 145 17.39 -12.84 27.19
C GLU A 145 15.96 -12.61 26.64
N LYS A 146 14.97 -13.24 27.26
CA LYS A 146 13.56 -13.07 26.87
C LYS A 146 13.00 -11.69 27.18
N LYS A 147 13.49 -11.02 28.24
CA LYS A 147 13.12 -9.65 28.55
C LYS A 147 13.49 -8.69 27.40
N GLY A 148 14.69 -8.81 26.83
CA GLY A 148 15.11 -8.03 25.67
C GLY A 148 14.25 -8.31 24.43
N ASP A 149 13.92 -9.59 24.16
CA ASP A 149 13.05 -10.01 23.06
C ASP A 149 11.61 -9.45 23.22
N LEU A 150 11.03 -9.49 24.42
CA LEU A 150 9.72 -8.91 24.70
C LEU A 150 9.67 -7.41 24.47
N LEU A 151 10.70 -6.67 24.91
CA LEU A 151 10.82 -5.23 24.66
C LEU A 151 10.95 -4.94 23.16
N SER A 152 11.71 -5.76 22.42
CA SER A 152 11.81 -5.65 20.95
C SER A 152 10.48 -5.91 20.26
N LYS A 153 9.71 -6.92 20.68
CA LYS A 153 8.37 -7.22 20.17
C LYS A 153 7.41 -6.06 20.39
N MET A 154 7.41 -5.46 21.61
CA MET A 154 6.55 -4.32 21.96
C MET A 154 6.93 -3.01 21.25
N SER A 155 8.18 -2.85 20.81
CA SER A 155 8.67 -1.62 20.16
C SER A 155 8.87 -1.78 18.67
N ASN A 156 9.83 -2.59 18.24
CA ASN A 156 10.26 -2.70 16.85
C ASN A 156 9.26 -3.50 15.99
N ASP A 157 8.87 -4.70 16.47
CA ASP A 157 7.94 -5.54 15.72
C ASP A 157 6.57 -4.86 15.58
N MET A 158 6.11 -4.16 16.62
CA MET A 158 4.86 -3.40 16.55
C MET A 158 4.92 -2.25 15.52
N LYS A 159 6.06 -1.55 15.38
CA LYS A 159 6.23 -0.51 14.33
C LYS A 159 6.19 -1.11 12.93
N GLU A 160 6.83 -2.26 12.73
CA GLU A 160 6.81 -2.95 11.44
C GLU A 160 5.40 -3.43 11.08
N ILE A 161 4.66 -3.96 12.04
CA ILE A 161 3.26 -4.35 11.86
C ILE A 161 2.38 -3.14 11.57
N GLU A 162 2.56 -2.04 12.30
CA GLU A 162 1.82 -0.78 12.09
C GLU A 162 1.99 -0.28 10.65
N PHE A 163 3.23 -0.24 10.16
CA PHE A 163 3.53 0.16 8.79
C PHE A 163 2.94 -0.82 7.77
N ALA A 164 3.14 -2.12 7.98
CA ALA A 164 2.62 -3.17 7.09
C ALA A 164 1.09 -3.18 7.03
N LEU A 165 0.42 -2.96 8.16
CA LEU A 165 -1.03 -2.90 8.25
C LEU A 165 -1.58 -1.72 7.43
N MET A 166 -0.99 -0.52 7.58
CA MET A 166 -1.40 0.66 6.83
C MET A 166 -1.29 0.43 5.32
N VAL A 167 -0.11 0.03 4.85
CA VAL A 167 0.14 -0.17 3.41
C VAL A 167 -0.69 -1.32 2.84
N SER A 168 -0.91 -2.40 3.64
CA SER A 168 -1.72 -3.54 3.24
C SER A 168 -3.20 -3.19 3.09
N LEU A 169 -3.77 -2.42 4.01
CA LEU A 169 -5.16 -1.96 3.94
C LEU A 169 -5.36 -1.03 2.74
N GLU A 170 -4.43 -0.09 2.51
CA GLU A 170 -4.50 0.80 1.35
C GLU A 170 -4.43 0.03 0.02
N ALA A 171 -3.55 -0.97 -0.07
CA ALA A 171 -3.45 -1.82 -1.26
C ALA A 171 -4.66 -2.73 -1.48
N LEU A 172 -5.37 -3.12 -0.42
CA LEU A 172 -6.50 -4.04 -0.52
C LEU A 172 -7.81 -3.33 -0.85
N TYR A 173 -8.03 -2.13 -0.31
CA TYR A 173 -9.29 -1.40 -0.47
C TYR A 173 -9.18 -0.27 -1.48
N PHE A 174 -8.19 0.59 -1.35
CA PHE A 174 -8.10 1.82 -2.14
C PHE A 174 -7.57 1.58 -3.55
N GLN A 175 -6.48 0.80 -3.70
CA GLN A 175 -5.87 0.61 -5.02
C GLN A 175 -6.77 -0.16 -6.01
N PRO A 176 -7.43 -1.29 -5.62
CA PRO A 176 -8.36 -1.97 -6.52
C PRO A 176 -9.56 -1.10 -6.90
N LEU A 177 -10.09 -0.32 -5.95
CA LEU A 177 -11.18 0.59 -6.21
C LEU A 177 -10.83 1.62 -7.30
N ASN A 178 -9.63 2.23 -7.19
CA ASN A 178 -9.11 3.12 -8.22
C ASN A 178 -9.00 2.43 -9.58
N ILE A 179 -8.35 1.27 -9.63
CA ILE A 179 -8.14 0.54 -10.89
C ILE A 179 -9.48 0.19 -11.54
N ILE A 180 -10.43 -0.34 -10.77
CA ILE A 180 -11.74 -0.75 -11.30
C ILE A 180 -12.50 0.44 -11.85
N ILE A 181 -12.62 1.53 -11.10
CA ILE A 181 -13.39 2.71 -11.53
C ILE A 181 -12.75 3.36 -12.75
N PHE A 182 -11.44 3.56 -12.77
CA PHE A 182 -10.75 4.14 -13.92
C PHE A 182 -10.76 3.22 -15.14
N LEU A 183 -10.64 1.91 -14.95
CA LEU A 183 -10.73 0.94 -16.04
C LEU A 183 -12.14 0.94 -16.66
N ILE A 184 -13.19 0.96 -15.86
CA ILE A 184 -14.58 1.09 -16.34
C ILE A 184 -14.73 2.39 -17.12
N ALA A 185 -14.22 3.51 -16.60
CA ALA A 185 -14.29 4.78 -17.31
C ALA A 185 -13.57 4.75 -18.67
N LEU A 186 -12.40 4.12 -18.75
CA LEU A 186 -11.66 3.95 -20.01
C LEU A 186 -12.41 3.06 -21.01
N ILE A 187 -13.03 1.96 -20.53
CA ILE A 187 -13.84 1.08 -21.38
C ILE A 187 -15.05 1.84 -21.95
N VAL A 188 -15.72 2.65 -21.10
CA VAL A 188 -16.88 3.44 -21.51
C VAL A 188 -16.49 4.52 -22.51
N LEU A 189 -15.34 5.19 -22.32
CA LEU A 189 -14.86 6.23 -23.23
C LEU A 189 -14.41 5.66 -24.59
N SER A 190 -13.59 4.63 -24.60
CA SER A 190 -13.10 4.00 -25.82
C SER A 190 -12.69 2.54 -25.57
N PRO A 191 -13.56 1.56 -25.88
CA PRO A 191 -13.23 0.13 -25.76
C PRO A 191 -12.03 -0.28 -26.60
N GLN A 192 -11.88 0.33 -27.80
CA GLN A 192 -10.79 0.01 -28.72
C GLN A 192 -9.43 0.40 -28.13
N LEU A 193 -9.28 1.63 -27.61
CA LEU A 193 -8.04 2.09 -26.97
C LEU A 193 -7.76 1.30 -25.70
N THR A 194 -8.79 0.94 -24.93
CA THR A 194 -8.66 0.15 -23.72
C THR A 194 -8.17 -1.26 -24.02
N LEU A 195 -8.60 -1.86 -25.13
CA LEU A 195 -8.11 -3.18 -25.56
C LEU A 195 -6.60 -3.15 -25.83
N TYR A 196 -6.07 -2.08 -26.47
CA TYR A 196 -4.62 -1.92 -26.63
C TYR A 196 -3.89 -1.81 -25.29
N ILE A 197 -4.43 -1.05 -24.33
CA ILE A 197 -3.83 -0.95 -23.00
C ILE A 197 -3.80 -2.34 -22.33
N LEU A 198 -4.90 -3.08 -22.37
CA LEU A 198 -5.00 -4.43 -21.81
C LEU A 198 -3.99 -5.41 -22.42
N LEU A 199 -3.68 -5.24 -23.71
CA LEU A 199 -2.65 -6.05 -24.39
C LEU A 199 -1.23 -5.76 -23.87
N PHE A 200 -0.94 -4.52 -23.44
CA PHE A 200 0.36 -4.14 -22.87
C PHE A 200 0.51 -4.50 -21.38
N LEU A 201 -0.59 -4.71 -20.64
CA LEU A 201 -0.55 -5.05 -19.21
C LEU A 201 0.25 -6.31 -18.88
N PRO A 202 0.10 -7.46 -19.59
CA PRO A 202 0.90 -8.66 -19.33
C PRO A 202 2.41 -8.42 -19.53
N PHE A 203 2.78 -7.61 -20.52
CA PHE A 203 4.17 -7.26 -20.77
C PHE A 203 4.76 -6.44 -19.62
N THR A 204 4.03 -5.44 -19.12
CA THR A 204 4.46 -4.64 -17.96
C THR A 204 4.59 -5.49 -16.71
N ALA A 205 3.62 -6.39 -16.45
CA ALA A 205 3.64 -7.30 -15.33
C ALA A 205 4.83 -8.29 -15.38
N LEU A 206 5.18 -8.76 -16.58
CA LEU A 206 6.32 -9.65 -16.78
C LEU A 206 7.64 -8.96 -16.43
N VAL A 207 7.88 -7.74 -16.94
CA VAL A 207 9.10 -6.99 -16.68
C VAL A 207 9.25 -6.66 -15.19
N ILE A 208 8.18 -6.16 -14.55
CA ILE A 208 8.17 -5.88 -13.11
C ILE A 208 8.40 -7.17 -12.30
N GLY A 209 7.81 -8.28 -12.74
CA GLY A 209 7.97 -9.59 -12.11
C GLY A 209 9.42 -10.11 -12.14
N ILE A 210 10.14 -9.90 -13.23
CA ILE A 210 11.57 -10.28 -13.35
C ILE A 210 12.42 -9.50 -12.34
N VAL A 211 12.24 -8.18 -12.27
CA VAL A 211 12.97 -7.33 -11.31
C VAL A 211 12.63 -7.72 -9.87
N GLY A 212 11.35 -7.93 -9.57
CA GLY A 212 10.89 -8.35 -8.26
C GLY A 212 11.47 -9.69 -7.80
N ARG A 213 11.57 -10.68 -8.69
CA ARG A 213 12.21 -11.98 -8.38
C ARG A 213 13.70 -11.82 -8.09
N SER A 214 14.41 -11.01 -8.90
CA SER A 214 15.84 -10.72 -8.70
C SER A 214 16.07 -10.01 -7.36
N LEU A 215 15.25 -9.03 -7.03
CA LEU A 215 15.29 -8.31 -5.76
C LEU A 215 15.06 -9.25 -4.58
N ARG A 216 14.03 -10.10 -4.63
CA ARG A 216 13.70 -11.08 -3.59
C ARG A 216 14.86 -12.02 -3.30
N LYS A 217 15.51 -12.57 -4.34
CA LYS A 217 16.66 -13.48 -4.19
C LYS A 217 17.84 -12.79 -3.51
N LYS A 218 18.15 -11.56 -3.89
CA LYS A 218 19.24 -10.77 -3.30
C LYS A 218 18.94 -10.33 -1.88
N SER A 219 17.68 -9.95 -1.58
CA SER A 219 17.24 -9.59 -0.23
C SER A 219 17.31 -10.77 0.74
N ALA A 220 16.94 -11.98 0.30
CA ALA A 220 17.06 -13.18 1.12
C ALA A 220 18.54 -13.45 1.50
N LYS A 221 19.47 -13.31 0.53
CA LYS A 221 20.90 -13.41 0.81
C LYS A 221 21.38 -12.31 1.75
N ASN A 222 20.85 -11.09 1.61
CA ASN A 222 21.19 -9.97 2.50
C ASN A 222 20.81 -10.27 3.95
N GLN A 223 19.63 -10.88 4.17
CA GLN A 223 19.16 -11.28 5.49
C GLN A 223 20.10 -12.33 6.14
N GLN A 224 20.60 -13.27 5.36
CA GLN A 224 21.59 -14.25 5.86
C GLN A 224 22.91 -13.58 6.24
N LEU A 225 23.37 -12.63 5.44
CA LEU A 225 24.65 -11.94 5.70
C LEU A 225 24.56 -11.03 6.92
N ILE A 226 23.44 -10.32 7.12
CA ILE A 226 23.26 -9.49 8.32
C ILE A 226 23.15 -10.35 9.59
N SER A 227 22.46 -11.49 9.52
CA SER A 227 22.38 -12.43 10.65
C SER A 227 23.76 -12.95 11.04
N ARG A 228 24.59 -13.31 10.02
CA ARG A 228 25.98 -13.74 10.27
C ARG A 228 26.83 -12.63 10.89
N LEU A 229 26.68 -11.39 10.41
CA LEU A 229 27.39 -10.25 10.96
C LEU A 229 27.00 -10.00 12.42
N MET A 230 25.69 -10.10 12.76
CA MET A 230 25.20 -9.97 14.13
C MET A 230 25.72 -11.09 15.04
N SER A 231 25.73 -12.34 14.59
CA SER A 231 26.30 -13.46 15.35
C SER A 231 27.81 -13.26 15.61
N SER A 232 28.56 -12.75 14.63
CA SER A 232 29.99 -12.42 14.81
C SER A 232 30.18 -11.31 15.84
N PHE A 233 29.29 -10.34 15.87
CA PHE A 233 29.28 -9.26 16.87
C PHE A 233 28.94 -9.77 18.29
N GLU A 234 27.90 -10.60 18.41
CA GLU A 234 27.51 -11.24 19.69
C GLU A 234 28.63 -12.13 20.23
N GLU A 235 29.28 -12.95 19.37
CA GLU A 235 30.43 -13.76 19.74
C GLU A 235 31.58 -12.88 20.27
N THR A 236 31.83 -11.75 19.63
CA THR A 236 32.89 -10.81 20.06
C THR A 236 32.58 -10.19 21.41
N ILE A 237 31.34 -9.73 21.64
CA ILE A 237 30.94 -9.15 22.94
C ILE A 237 30.99 -10.21 24.06
N GLY A 238 30.42 -11.39 23.80
CA GLY A 238 30.41 -12.49 24.78
C GLY A 238 31.80 -12.98 25.14
N GLY A 239 32.72 -13.02 24.16
CA GLY A 239 34.12 -13.40 24.31
C GLY A 239 35.10 -12.29 24.71
N MET A 240 34.62 -11.05 24.99
CA MET A 240 35.48 -9.88 25.13
C MET A 240 36.62 -10.04 26.15
N ARG A 241 36.37 -10.73 27.28
CA ARG A 241 37.38 -11.00 28.30
C ARG A 241 38.52 -11.86 27.76
N VAL A 242 38.18 -12.88 26.94
CA VAL A 242 39.16 -13.79 26.33
C VAL A 242 39.93 -13.02 25.22
N ILE A 243 39.24 -12.29 24.38
CA ILE A 243 39.82 -11.48 23.29
C ILE A 243 40.87 -10.50 23.86
N LYS A 244 40.55 -9.83 24.98
CA LYS A 244 41.47 -8.89 25.64
C LYS A 244 42.61 -9.63 26.30
N GLY A 245 42.35 -10.77 26.98
CA GLY A 245 43.38 -11.57 27.62
C GLY A 245 44.44 -12.12 26.67
N PHE A 246 44.04 -12.51 25.45
CA PHE A 246 44.95 -13.02 24.41
C PHE A 246 45.41 -11.96 23.42
N ASN A 247 45.09 -10.68 23.63
CA ASN A 247 45.41 -9.56 22.72
C ASN A 247 44.99 -9.82 21.24
N ALA A 248 43.83 -10.50 21.06
CA ALA A 248 43.34 -10.96 19.77
C ALA A 248 42.44 -9.93 19.04
N SER A 249 42.41 -8.69 19.53
CA SER A 249 41.53 -7.63 18.99
C SER A 249 41.70 -7.41 17.48
N GLY A 250 42.94 -7.46 16.99
CA GLY A 250 43.21 -7.29 15.57
C GLY A 250 42.68 -8.42 14.67
N PHE A 251 42.67 -9.66 15.17
CA PHE A 251 42.08 -10.80 14.47
C PHE A 251 40.58 -10.67 14.32
N PHE A 252 39.86 -10.36 15.42
CA PHE A 252 38.42 -10.19 15.42
C PHE A 252 37.98 -8.98 14.59
N SER A 253 38.73 -7.87 14.64
CA SER A 253 38.48 -6.70 13.79
C SER A 253 38.55 -7.04 12.30
N LYS A 254 39.57 -7.76 11.86
CA LYS A 254 39.69 -8.18 10.46
C LYS A 254 38.60 -9.14 10.02
N ARG A 255 38.20 -10.08 10.89
CA ARG A 255 37.11 -11.02 10.62
C ARG A 255 35.78 -10.29 10.46
N TYR A 256 35.47 -9.38 11.36
CA TYR A 256 34.26 -8.55 11.31
C TYR A 256 34.24 -7.69 10.05
N ASP A 257 35.35 -7.03 9.71
CA ASP A 257 35.48 -6.20 8.50
C ASP A 257 35.19 -7.00 7.22
N GLN A 258 35.67 -8.26 7.13
CA GLN A 258 35.35 -9.14 5.99
C GLN A 258 33.85 -9.47 5.90
N ASP A 259 33.21 -9.80 7.03
CA ASP A 259 31.79 -10.10 7.07
C ASP A 259 30.96 -8.84 6.75
N ASP A 260 31.34 -7.67 7.25
CA ASP A 260 30.70 -6.39 6.93
C ASP A 260 30.87 -5.99 5.45
N LEU A 261 32.07 -6.16 4.89
CA LEU A 261 32.28 -5.93 3.46
C LEU A 261 31.40 -6.84 2.59
N ASN A 262 31.24 -8.10 2.96
CA ASN A 262 30.37 -9.04 2.24
C ASN A 262 28.90 -8.62 2.31
N TYR A 263 28.44 -8.23 3.50
CA TYR A 263 27.11 -7.67 3.70
C TYR A 263 26.93 -6.39 2.89
N THR A 264 27.84 -5.43 3.02
CA THR A 264 27.79 -4.12 2.34
C THR A 264 27.72 -4.28 0.82
N ARG A 265 28.58 -5.11 0.23
CA ARG A 265 28.56 -5.38 -1.23
C ARG A 265 27.23 -5.97 -1.69
N ASN A 266 26.67 -6.90 -0.92
CA ASN A 266 25.36 -7.48 -1.25
C ASN A 266 24.24 -6.46 -1.06
N ASN A 267 24.29 -5.66 0.00
CA ASN A 267 23.31 -4.62 0.31
C ASN A 267 23.27 -3.52 -0.76
N ILE A 268 24.44 -3.07 -1.25
CA ILE A 268 24.54 -2.18 -2.40
C ILE A 268 23.82 -2.79 -3.61
N GLY A 269 24.02 -4.09 -3.85
CA GLY A 269 23.36 -4.80 -4.93
C GLY A 269 21.84 -4.91 -4.76
N VAL A 270 21.32 -4.99 -3.53
CA VAL A 270 19.89 -4.94 -3.21
C VAL A 270 19.36 -3.55 -3.47
N GLN A 271 20.03 -2.52 -2.91
CA GLN A 271 19.59 -1.13 -3.01
C GLN A 271 19.54 -0.66 -4.47
N ARG A 272 20.57 -0.94 -5.27
CA ARG A 272 20.57 -0.61 -6.71
C ARG A 272 19.39 -1.22 -7.47
N ARG A 273 18.95 -2.45 -7.10
CA ARG A 273 17.78 -3.08 -7.74
C ARG A 273 16.47 -2.47 -7.27
N TYR A 274 16.44 -2.10 -5.99
CA TYR A 274 15.29 -1.39 -5.44
C TYR A 274 15.12 -0.03 -6.13
N ASP A 275 16.19 0.74 -6.24
CA ASP A 275 16.19 2.07 -6.87
C ASP A 275 15.89 1.99 -8.38
N LEU A 276 16.34 0.91 -9.05
CA LEU A 276 16.04 0.67 -10.47
C LEU A 276 14.54 0.44 -10.73
N SER A 277 13.78 -0.01 -9.74
CA SER A 277 12.36 -0.36 -9.92
C SER A 277 11.51 0.86 -10.30
N SER A 278 11.81 2.05 -9.75
CA SER A 278 11.07 3.29 -10.06
C SER A 278 11.36 3.80 -11.48
N PRO A 279 12.61 4.03 -11.90
CA PRO A 279 12.94 4.44 -13.28
C PRO A 279 12.42 3.45 -14.33
N LEU A 280 12.54 2.14 -14.05
CA LEU A 280 12.06 1.11 -14.97
C LEU A 280 10.54 1.16 -15.12
N SER A 281 9.81 1.27 -14.01
CA SER A 281 8.35 1.41 -14.04
C SER A 281 7.91 2.67 -14.78
N GLU A 282 8.63 3.77 -14.62
CA GLU A 282 8.37 5.02 -15.33
C GLU A 282 8.65 4.87 -16.83
N THR A 283 9.78 4.27 -17.20
CA THR A 283 10.11 4.01 -18.61
C THR A 283 9.04 3.16 -19.29
N ILE A 284 8.57 2.08 -18.62
CA ILE A 284 7.50 1.25 -19.15
C ILE A 284 6.21 2.05 -19.29
N ALA A 285 5.86 2.86 -18.29
CA ALA A 285 4.67 3.70 -18.33
C ALA A 285 4.73 4.69 -19.51
N ILE A 286 5.88 5.30 -19.77
CA ILE A 286 6.08 6.19 -20.92
C ILE A 286 6.02 5.44 -22.25
N ILE A 287 6.58 4.23 -22.35
CA ILE A 287 6.47 3.40 -23.57
C ILE A 287 4.99 3.11 -23.88
N VAL A 288 4.22 2.69 -22.88
CA VAL A 288 2.77 2.43 -23.05
C VAL A 288 2.02 3.72 -23.41
N SER A 289 2.37 4.84 -22.76
CA SER A 289 1.81 6.15 -23.08
C SER A 289 2.12 6.60 -24.51
N ALA A 290 3.34 6.40 -24.98
CA ALA A 290 3.77 6.71 -26.35
C ALA A 290 3.03 5.83 -27.38
N ALA A 291 2.89 4.53 -27.09
CA ALA A 291 2.11 3.63 -27.96
C ALA A 291 0.63 4.07 -28.02
N LEU A 292 0.06 4.46 -26.88
CA LEU A 292 -1.31 4.97 -26.80
C LEU A 292 -1.45 6.30 -27.57
N LEU A 293 -0.47 7.21 -27.44
CA LEU A 293 -0.44 8.46 -28.21
C LEU A 293 -0.37 8.20 -29.71
N TRP A 294 0.43 7.22 -30.12
CA TRP A 294 0.54 6.84 -31.53
C TRP A 294 -0.78 6.28 -32.09
N VAL A 295 -1.38 5.30 -31.42
CA VAL A 295 -2.63 4.68 -31.85
C VAL A 295 -3.79 5.67 -31.79
N GLY A 296 -3.94 6.38 -30.66
CA GLY A 296 -5.00 7.35 -30.46
C GLY A 296 -4.84 8.57 -31.39
N GLY A 297 -3.61 9.06 -31.59
CA GLY A 297 -3.31 10.11 -32.54
C GLY A 297 -3.72 9.75 -33.97
N ASN A 298 -3.42 8.52 -34.44
CA ASN A 298 -3.89 8.05 -35.74
C ASN A 298 -5.43 8.01 -35.83
N MET A 299 -6.14 7.68 -34.75
CA MET A 299 -7.60 7.71 -34.72
C MET A 299 -8.14 9.16 -34.80
N VAL A 300 -7.45 10.09 -34.12
CA VAL A 300 -7.81 11.53 -34.19
C VAL A 300 -7.57 12.11 -35.59
N PHE A 301 -6.39 11.87 -36.17
CA PHE A 301 -6.11 12.33 -37.56
C PHE A 301 -7.04 11.68 -38.59
N GLY A 302 -7.44 10.43 -38.35
CA GLY A 302 -8.43 9.71 -39.17
C GLY A 302 -9.88 10.14 -38.90
N LYS A 303 -10.14 11.17 -38.08
CA LYS A 303 -11.47 11.67 -37.68
C LYS A 303 -12.39 10.58 -37.08
N LYS A 304 -11.82 9.56 -36.48
CA LYS A 304 -12.53 8.49 -35.77
C LYS A 304 -12.74 8.79 -34.28
N LEU A 305 -11.98 9.75 -33.74
CA LEU A 305 -12.02 10.14 -32.34
C LEU A 305 -11.76 11.64 -32.22
N ASP A 306 -12.55 12.35 -31.40
CA ASP A 306 -12.34 13.77 -31.16
C ASP A 306 -11.10 14.02 -30.30
N PRO A 307 -10.30 15.07 -30.57
CA PRO A 307 -9.07 15.38 -29.83
C PRO A 307 -9.28 15.53 -28.30
N GLU A 308 -10.35 16.19 -27.88
CA GLU A 308 -10.70 16.42 -26.49
C GLU A 308 -11.06 15.12 -25.75
N PHE A 309 -11.72 14.19 -26.43
CA PHE A 309 -11.96 12.83 -25.91
C PHE A 309 -10.66 12.08 -25.70
N PHE A 310 -9.77 12.13 -26.69
CA PHE A 310 -8.48 11.47 -26.62
C PHE A 310 -7.60 12.01 -25.49
N LEU A 311 -7.52 13.34 -25.34
CA LEU A 311 -6.75 13.97 -24.26
C LEU A 311 -7.32 13.62 -22.88
N THR A 312 -8.64 13.60 -22.74
CA THR A 312 -9.30 13.18 -21.49
C THR A 312 -9.05 11.70 -21.20
N TYR A 313 -9.15 10.85 -22.20
CA TYR A 313 -8.82 9.43 -22.11
C TYR A 313 -7.37 9.23 -21.63
N PHE A 314 -6.43 9.97 -22.22
CA PHE A 314 -5.02 9.93 -21.84
C PHE A 314 -4.80 10.41 -20.40
N ALA A 315 -5.49 11.47 -19.97
CA ALA A 315 -5.43 11.95 -18.58
C ALA A 315 -5.97 10.90 -17.58
N ILE A 316 -7.07 10.22 -17.91
CA ILE A 316 -7.63 9.14 -17.10
C ILE A 316 -6.68 7.94 -17.06
N PHE A 317 -6.11 7.54 -18.20
CA PHE A 317 -5.12 6.46 -18.27
C PHE A 317 -3.91 6.72 -17.38
N SER A 318 -3.41 7.96 -17.34
CA SER A 318 -2.26 8.32 -16.51
C SER A 318 -2.49 8.07 -15.01
N GLN A 319 -3.75 8.11 -14.56
CA GLN A 319 -4.13 7.83 -13.16
C GLN A 319 -4.09 6.34 -12.80
N LEU A 320 -3.98 5.44 -13.77
CA LEU A 320 -3.79 4.01 -13.48
C LEU A 320 -2.35 3.67 -13.05
N ILE A 321 -1.38 4.52 -13.39
CA ILE A 321 0.05 4.24 -13.11
C ILE A 321 0.36 4.18 -11.61
N PRO A 322 -0.05 5.17 -10.75
CA PRO A 322 0.23 5.16 -9.31
C PRO A 322 -0.31 3.94 -8.55
N PRO A 323 -1.55 3.46 -8.77
CA PRO A 323 -2.08 2.27 -8.11
C PRO A 323 -1.22 1.02 -8.29
N PHE A 324 -0.67 0.79 -9.47
CA PHE A 324 0.20 -0.36 -9.71
C PHE A 324 1.52 -0.31 -8.92
N LYS A 325 2.10 0.90 -8.75
CA LYS A 325 3.26 1.11 -7.87
C LYS A 325 2.91 0.80 -6.41
N GLY A 326 1.73 1.20 -5.96
CA GLY A 326 1.22 0.95 -4.61
C GLY A 326 1.13 -0.53 -4.24
N PHE A 327 0.71 -1.40 -5.17
CA PHE A 327 0.68 -2.85 -4.95
C PHE A 327 2.05 -3.46 -4.68
N SER A 328 3.07 -3.03 -5.41
CA SER A 328 4.43 -3.57 -5.25
C SER A 328 5.01 -3.23 -3.88
N SER A 329 4.83 -1.99 -3.42
CA SER A 329 5.26 -1.57 -2.08
C SER A 329 4.48 -2.28 -0.97
N ALA A 330 3.19 -2.53 -1.17
CA ALA A 330 2.37 -3.26 -0.20
C ALA A 330 2.80 -4.73 -0.05
N LEU A 331 3.15 -5.40 -1.13
CA LEU A 331 3.68 -6.77 -1.07
C LEU A 331 4.97 -6.85 -0.27
N TYR A 332 5.88 -5.89 -0.43
CA TYR A 332 7.13 -5.84 0.33
C TYR A 332 6.87 -5.54 1.82
N ALA A 333 6.10 -4.49 2.12
CA ALA A 333 5.76 -4.11 3.48
C ALA A 333 5.02 -5.25 4.23
N SER A 334 4.08 -5.93 3.56
CA SER A 334 3.34 -7.03 4.16
C SER A 334 4.21 -8.26 4.44
N GLN A 335 5.25 -8.53 3.64
CA GLN A 335 6.19 -9.62 3.92
C GLN A 335 7.03 -9.34 5.17
N LYS A 336 7.52 -8.09 5.31
CA LYS A 336 8.30 -7.68 6.49
C LYS A 336 7.45 -7.69 7.76
N GLY A 337 6.27 -7.07 7.71
CA GLY A 337 5.34 -7.07 8.83
C GLY A 337 4.81 -8.46 9.20
N MET A 338 4.77 -9.40 8.24
CA MET A 338 4.37 -10.78 8.50
C MET A 338 5.34 -11.53 9.39
N ALA A 339 6.65 -11.33 9.20
CA ALA A 339 7.67 -11.92 10.06
C ALA A 339 7.52 -11.42 11.51
N SER A 340 7.32 -10.11 11.69
CA SER A 340 7.06 -9.50 12.99
C SER A 340 5.74 -10.01 13.61
N LEU A 341 4.69 -10.19 12.80
CA LEU A 341 3.41 -10.74 13.25
C LEU A 341 3.56 -12.20 13.73
N GLU A 342 4.33 -13.02 13.02
CA GLU A 342 4.60 -14.41 13.41
C GLU A 342 5.32 -14.48 14.75
N ARG A 343 6.35 -13.65 14.98
CA ARG A 343 7.04 -13.54 16.28
C ARG A 343 6.10 -13.12 17.41
N ILE A 344 5.15 -12.23 17.17
CA ILE A 344 4.14 -11.84 18.16
C ILE A 344 3.16 -12.99 18.39
N GLN A 345 2.71 -13.69 17.33
CA GLN A 345 1.81 -14.83 17.48
C GLN A 345 2.44 -16.00 18.23
N GLU A 346 3.74 -16.23 18.11
CA GLU A 346 4.47 -17.20 18.92
C GLU A 346 4.35 -16.89 20.43
N LEU A 347 4.47 -15.61 20.79
CA LEU A 347 4.30 -15.18 22.18
C LEU A 347 2.84 -15.32 22.64
N VAL A 348 1.90 -14.85 21.85
CA VAL A 348 0.45 -14.88 22.20
C VAL A 348 -0.04 -16.33 22.36
N ASN A 349 0.49 -17.25 21.53
CA ASN A 349 0.14 -18.68 21.58
C ASN A 349 1.02 -19.49 22.52
N ALA A 350 1.97 -18.86 23.27
CA ALA A 350 2.80 -19.59 24.23
C ALA A 350 1.93 -20.28 25.29
N PRO A 351 2.21 -21.54 25.64
CA PRO A 351 1.39 -22.28 26.61
C PRO A 351 1.45 -21.63 27.99
N VAL A 352 0.30 -21.48 28.62
CA VAL A 352 0.18 -21.08 30.01
C VAL A 352 0.28 -22.37 30.84
N VAL A 353 1.44 -22.64 31.40
CA VAL A 353 1.72 -23.90 32.11
C VAL A 353 1.04 -23.91 33.48
N VAL A 354 0.82 -22.74 34.08
CA VAL A 354 0.13 -22.60 35.38
C VAL A 354 -1.21 -21.96 35.14
N SER A 355 -2.27 -22.70 35.31
CA SER A 355 -3.65 -22.21 35.28
C SER A 355 -4.28 -22.31 36.65
N ASP A 356 -5.10 -21.34 37.01
CA ASP A 356 -5.91 -21.42 38.21
C ASP A 356 -6.85 -22.62 38.13
N PRO A 357 -7.11 -23.35 39.25
CA PRO A 357 -8.09 -24.41 39.25
C PRO A 357 -9.50 -23.87 38.95
N PRO A 358 -10.38 -24.73 38.37
CA PRO A 358 -11.73 -24.30 37.99
C PRO A 358 -12.56 -23.78 39.17
N VAL A 359 -12.25 -24.23 40.37
CA VAL A 359 -12.82 -23.77 41.64
C VAL A 359 -11.65 -23.47 42.59
N PRO A 360 -11.26 -22.19 42.74
CA PRO A 360 -10.20 -21.84 43.68
C PRO A 360 -10.71 -21.99 45.09
N GLU A 361 -9.94 -22.73 45.90
CA GLU A 361 -10.15 -22.76 47.34
C GLU A 361 -9.51 -21.49 47.95
N ASN A 362 -10.24 -20.81 48.83
CA ASN A 362 -9.69 -19.70 49.60
C ASN A 362 -9.06 -20.27 50.88
N PRO A 363 -7.74 -20.54 50.94
CA PRO A 363 -7.10 -21.04 52.14
C PRO A 363 -7.15 -19.95 53.22
N VAL A 364 -7.63 -20.33 54.40
CA VAL A 364 -7.55 -19.45 55.59
C VAL A 364 -6.20 -19.69 56.22
N PHE A 365 -5.40 -18.60 56.31
CA PHE A 365 -4.10 -18.67 56.99
C PHE A 365 -4.33 -18.66 58.53
N GLU A 366 -4.17 -19.84 59.17
CA GLU A 366 -4.42 -19.96 60.61
C GLU A 366 -3.13 -19.88 61.44
N LYS A 367 -2.03 -20.54 61.05
CA LYS A 367 -0.80 -20.59 61.84
C LYS A 367 0.46 -20.49 61.02
N GLU A 368 0.72 -21.44 60.11
CA GLU A 368 1.97 -21.54 59.36
C GLU A 368 1.78 -22.23 58.02
N ILE A 369 2.68 -21.99 57.09
CA ILE A 369 2.78 -22.71 55.81
C ILE A 369 3.95 -23.67 55.93
N VAL A 370 3.69 -24.98 55.91
CA VAL A 370 4.70 -26.04 56.10
C VAL A 370 5.02 -26.67 54.74
N PHE A 371 6.29 -26.64 54.33
CA PHE A 371 6.81 -27.41 53.22
C PHE A 371 7.38 -28.75 53.74
N SER A 372 6.69 -29.84 53.47
CA SER A 372 7.10 -31.17 53.94
C SER A 372 7.48 -32.01 52.71
N ASN A 373 8.72 -32.54 52.71
CA ASN A 373 9.26 -33.39 51.62
C ASN A 373 9.16 -32.83 50.21
N VAL A 374 9.34 -31.53 50.04
CA VAL A 374 9.33 -30.87 48.71
C VAL A 374 10.71 -31.04 48.08
N HIS A 375 10.75 -31.75 46.94
CA HIS A 375 11.94 -31.88 46.11
C HIS A 375 11.84 -30.96 44.92
N PHE A 376 12.85 -30.09 44.72
CA PHE A 376 13.02 -29.29 43.51
C PHE A 376 14.08 -29.97 42.64
N GLY A 377 13.70 -30.29 41.37
CA GLY A 377 14.58 -30.84 40.35
C GLY A 377 14.77 -29.86 39.20
#